data_10631e0d9ede35b0d2e6f783536166d0
#
_entry.id   10631e0d9ede35b0d2e6f783536166d0
#
_cell.length_a   1.000
_cell.length_b   1.000
_cell.length_c   1.000
_cell.angle_alpha   90.00
_cell.angle_beta   90.00
_cell.angle_gamma   90.00
#
_symmetry.space_group_name_H-M   'P 1'
#
loop_
_entity.id
_entity.type
_entity.pdbx_description
1 polymer ?
#
loop_
_entity_poly.entity_id
_entity_poly.type
_entity_poly.pdbx_seq_one_letter_code
_entity_poly.pdbx_strand_id
1 'polypeptide(L)'
;MTDWRYFEDLAVGETVESEPFTLERSEMIAFASRYDPQYFHNDEAAAADHPVFQGITASGIYTAAIWRLLDHQVFGDVHWVCGIGWDQVRWRKPLKPGDRVRAWAEILEKRPWKKRTDIGRVTIRHELRNDAGEAVFHFLGDSLVHKRPVAA
;
A
#
# COMPACT_ATOMS: atom_id res chain seq x y z
N MET A 1 18.75 12.97 -14.05
CA MET A 1 18.41 13.55 -12.73
C MET A 1 16.94 13.23 -12.48
N THR A 2 16.64 12.67 -11.31
CA THR A 2 15.26 12.43 -10.92
C THR A 2 14.62 13.78 -10.62
N ASP A 3 13.56 14.11 -11.33
CA ASP A 3 12.80 15.34 -11.09
C ASP A 3 11.86 15.10 -9.90
N TRP A 4 12.40 15.33 -8.68
CA TRP A 4 11.69 15.05 -7.44
C TRP A 4 10.51 15.99 -7.24
N ARG A 5 9.36 15.41 -6.88
CA ARG A 5 8.22 16.14 -6.32
C ARG A 5 8.46 16.37 -4.83
N TYR A 6 8.32 17.61 -4.41
CA TYR A 6 8.44 18.05 -3.02
C TYR A 6 7.07 18.27 -2.38
N PHE A 7 7.04 18.56 -1.11
CA PHE A 7 5.81 18.83 -0.37
C PHE A 7 4.91 19.87 -1.06
N GLU A 8 5.48 20.90 -1.66
CA GLU A 8 4.76 21.97 -2.36
C GLU A 8 4.03 21.45 -3.62
N ASP A 9 4.58 20.45 -4.27
CA ASP A 9 4.07 19.91 -5.54
C ASP A 9 2.90 18.93 -5.36
N LEU A 10 2.63 18.51 -4.13
CA LEU A 10 1.50 17.64 -3.81
C LEU A 10 0.24 18.46 -3.59
N ALA A 11 -0.90 18.02 -4.09
CA ALA A 11 -2.17 18.71 -3.95
C ALA A 11 -3.19 17.90 -3.14
N VAL A 12 -3.88 18.53 -2.20
CA VAL A 12 -5.04 17.91 -1.53
C VAL A 12 -6.12 17.62 -2.58
N GLY A 13 -6.67 16.41 -2.56
CA GLY A 13 -7.61 15.90 -3.55
C GLY A 13 -6.95 15.26 -4.79
N GLU A 14 -5.63 15.32 -4.91
CA GLU A 14 -4.90 14.57 -5.95
C GLU A 14 -5.13 13.08 -5.76
N THR A 15 -5.51 12.38 -6.83
CA THR A 15 -5.68 10.92 -6.86
C THR A 15 -4.72 10.30 -7.85
N VAL A 16 -4.24 9.10 -7.52
CA VAL A 16 -3.34 8.32 -8.37
C VAL A 16 -3.75 6.86 -8.38
N GLU A 17 -3.44 6.15 -9.46
CA GLU A 17 -3.70 4.71 -9.59
C GLU A 17 -2.53 4.03 -10.28
N SER A 18 -2.16 2.83 -9.81
CA SER A 18 -1.08 2.02 -10.40
C SER A 18 -1.58 1.16 -11.55
N GLU A 19 -0.63 0.59 -12.30
CA GLU A 19 -0.91 -0.57 -13.14
C GLU A 19 -1.37 -1.76 -12.30
N PRO A 20 -2.13 -2.71 -12.89
CA PRO A 20 -2.60 -3.88 -12.17
C PRO A 20 -1.47 -4.86 -11.85
N PHE A 21 -1.59 -5.50 -10.71
CA PHE A 21 -0.71 -6.58 -10.26
C PHE A 21 -1.54 -7.85 -10.07
N THR A 22 -1.08 -8.97 -10.64
CA THR A 22 -1.70 -10.28 -10.46
C THR A 22 -0.98 -11.05 -9.35
N LEU A 23 -1.73 -11.58 -8.38
CA LEU A 23 -1.16 -12.34 -7.27
C LEU A 23 -0.75 -13.73 -7.76
N GLU A 24 0.53 -14.05 -7.60
CA GLU A 24 1.11 -15.35 -7.95
C GLU A 24 1.07 -16.29 -6.75
N ARG A 25 0.48 -17.50 -6.95
CA ARG A 25 0.34 -18.52 -5.90
C ARG A 25 1.66 -18.86 -5.21
N SER A 26 2.70 -19.09 -5.98
CA SER A 26 4.01 -19.47 -5.47
C SER A 26 4.65 -18.39 -4.59
N GLU A 27 4.50 -17.11 -4.96
CA GLU A 27 4.95 -15.98 -4.14
C GLU A 27 4.17 -15.86 -2.83
N MET A 28 2.84 -16.00 -2.89
CA MET A 28 1.97 -15.94 -1.71
C MET A 28 2.38 -17.00 -0.69
N ILE A 29 2.57 -18.25 -1.14
CA ILE A 29 2.98 -19.37 -0.30
C ILE A 29 4.40 -19.18 0.25
N ALA A 30 5.35 -18.74 -0.57
CA ALA A 30 6.73 -18.51 -0.15
C ALA A 30 6.81 -17.39 0.91
N PHE A 31 6.10 -16.30 0.70
CA PHE A 31 6.03 -15.20 1.68
C PHE A 31 5.42 -15.68 3.00
N ALA A 32 4.28 -16.35 2.94
CA ALA A 32 3.58 -16.84 4.12
C ALA A 32 4.41 -17.87 4.88
N SER A 33 5.06 -18.80 4.20
CA SER A 33 5.92 -19.82 4.84
C SER A 33 7.05 -19.20 5.65
N ARG A 34 7.50 -18.00 5.27
CA ARG A 34 8.58 -17.30 5.97
C ARG A 34 8.08 -16.34 7.05
N TYR A 35 6.99 -15.61 6.80
CA TYR A 35 6.60 -14.46 7.63
C TYR A 35 5.22 -14.57 8.30
N ASP A 36 4.34 -15.49 7.82
CA ASP A 36 2.99 -15.67 8.35
C ASP A 36 2.52 -17.12 8.10
N PRO A 37 3.13 -18.12 8.78
CA PRO A 37 2.98 -19.54 8.44
C PRO A 37 1.65 -20.14 8.95
N GLN A 38 0.54 -19.44 8.75
CA GLN A 38 -0.78 -19.99 8.98
C GLN A 38 -1.16 -20.92 7.82
N TYR A 39 -1.71 -22.12 8.12
CA TYR A 39 -1.93 -23.16 7.14
C TYR A 39 -2.75 -22.73 5.91
N PHE A 40 -3.72 -21.83 6.09
CA PHE A 40 -4.55 -21.31 4.99
C PHE A 40 -3.83 -20.28 4.09
N HIS A 41 -2.58 -19.94 4.44
CA HIS A 41 -1.72 -19.10 3.61
C HIS A 41 -0.62 -19.91 2.89
N ASN A 42 -0.25 -21.07 3.39
CA ASN A 42 0.94 -21.80 2.89
C ASN A 42 0.78 -23.29 2.64
N ASP A 43 -0.31 -23.91 3.05
CA ASP A 43 -0.58 -25.33 2.82
C ASP A 43 -1.85 -25.51 1.98
N GLU A 44 -1.70 -25.86 0.70
CA GLU A 44 -2.80 -25.96 -0.23
C GLU A 44 -3.83 -27.01 0.17
N ALA A 45 -3.38 -28.17 0.67
CA ALA A 45 -4.27 -29.25 1.04
C ALA A 45 -5.08 -28.86 2.29
N ALA A 46 -4.43 -28.35 3.32
CA ALA A 46 -5.10 -27.90 4.53
C ALA A 46 -5.99 -26.67 4.29
N ALA A 47 -5.57 -25.74 3.43
CA ALA A 47 -6.36 -24.58 3.08
C ALA A 47 -7.64 -24.93 2.33
N ALA A 48 -7.65 -25.99 1.52
CA ALA A 48 -8.85 -26.45 0.79
C ALA A 48 -9.99 -26.81 1.75
N ASP A 49 -9.66 -27.34 2.92
CA ASP A 49 -10.61 -27.74 3.96
C ASP A 49 -10.99 -26.58 4.91
N HIS A 50 -10.43 -25.38 4.71
CA HIS A 50 -10.73 -24.23 5.56
C HIS A 50 -12.20 -23.82 5.41
N PRO A 51 -13.01 -23.74 6.52
CA PRO A 51 -14.45 -23.57 6.44
C PRO A 51 -14.91 -22.24 5.81
N VAL A 52 -14.04 -21.23 5.80
CA VAL A 52 -14.37 -19.90 5.28
C VAL A 52 -13.70 -19.67 3.91
N PHE A 53 -12.38 -19.92 3.81
CA PHE A 53 -11.61 -19.52 2.62
C PHE A 53 -11.65 -20.56 1.49
N GLN A 54 -11.73 -21.85 1.85
CA GLN A 54 -11.80 -22.97 0.88
C GLN A 54 -10.66 -22.93 -0.15
N GLY A 55 -9.46 -22.66 0.31
CA GLY A 55 -8.26 -22.55 -0.51
C GLY A 55 -7.27 -21.53 0.02
N ILE A 56 -6.12 -21.43 -0.64
CA ILE A 56 -5.07 -20.46 -0.30
C ILE A 56 -5.63 -19.04 -0.38
N THR A 57 -5.35 -18.26 0.66
CA THR A 57 -5.56 -16.81 0.68
C THR A 57 -4.24 -16.09 0.99
N ALA A 58 -4.10 -14.88 0.49
CA ALA A 58 -2.95 -14.04 0.79
C ALA A 58 -2.88 -13.71 2.29
N SER A 59 -1.67 -13.80 2.87
CA SER A 59 -1.40 -13.18 4.16
C SER A 59 -1.74 -11.68 4.10
N GLY A 60 -2.34 -11.15 5.17
CA GLY A 60 -2.60 -9.72 5.26
C GLY A 60 -1.32 -8.87 5.17
N ILE A 61 -0.20 -9.39 5.67
CA ILE A 61 1.11 -8.74 5.57
C ILE A 61 1.62 -8.77 4.12
N TYR A 62 1.41 -9.88 3.39
CA TYR A 62 1.71 -9.94 1.96
C TYR A 62 0.86 -8.92 1.17
N THR A 63 -0.43 -8.82 1.46
CA THR A 63 -1.32 -7.82 0.85
C THR A 63 -0.77 -6.40 1.05
N ALA A 64 -0.33 -6.07 2.25
CA ALA A 64 0.30 -4.79 2.55
C ALA A 64 1.65 -4.60 1.81
N ALA A 65 2.44 -5.66 1.64
CA ALA A 65 3.68 -5.63 0.87
C ALA A 65 3.43 -5.37 -0.63
N ILE A 66 2.38 -5.96 -1.20
CA ILE A 66 1.96 -5.70 -2.58
C ILE A 66 1.49 -4.25 -2.73
N TRP A 67 0.71 -3.74 -1.77
CA TRP A 67 0.38 -2.31 -1.76
C TRP A 67 1.67 -1.46 -1.82
N ARG A 68 2.67 -1.75 -1.00
CA ARG A 68 3.91 -0.98 -0.96
C ARG A 68 4.68 -1.04 -2.28
N LEU A 69 4.70 -2.19 -2.93
CA LEU A 69 5.30 -2.35 -4.26
C LEU A 69 4.61 -1.43 -5.29
N LEU A 70 3.28 -1.42 -5.31
CA LEU A 70 2.47 -0.64 -6.25
C LEU A 70 2.48 0.87 -5.93
N ASP A 71 2.58 1.22 -4.66
CA ASP A 71 2.71 2.61 -4.20
C ASP A 71 3.97 3.29 -4.79
N HIS A 72 5.05 2.52 -5.00
CA HIS A 72 6.24 3.02 -5.70
C HIS A 72 6.02 3.38 -7.16
N GLN A 73 5.00 2.84 -7.83
CA GLN A 73 4.67 3.21 -9.20
C GLN A 73 4.02 4.60 -9.28
N VAL A 74 3.28 4.97 -8.26
CA VAL A 74 2.45 6.20 -8.25
C VAL A 74 3.05 7.36 -7.47
N PHE A 75 3.90 7.06 -6.49
CA PHE A 75 4.55 8.06 -5.64
C PHE A 75 6.08 7.88 -5.54
N GLY A 76 6.67 7.09 -6.44
CA GLY A 76 8.11 6.86 -6.44
C GLY A 76 8.95 8.09 -6.80
N ASP A 77 8.35 9.11 -7.38
CA ASP A 77 8.94 10.40 -7.70
C ASP A 77 8.87 11.42 -6.55
N VAL A 78 8.13 11.14 -5.48
CA VAL A 78 8.03 12.03 -4.33
C VAL A 78 9.26 11.91 -3.43
N HIS A 79 9.80 13.05 -3.02
CA HIS A 79 10.98 13.11 -2.15
C HIS A 79 10.61 12.85 -0.69
N TRP A 80 10.29 11.59 -0.39
CA TRP A 80 9.89 11.15 0.94
C TRP A 80 11.02 11.24 1.97
N VAL A 81 10.67 11.61 3.20
CA VAL A 81 11.52 11.38 4.37
C VAL A 81 11.25 9.98 4.92
N CYS A 82 10.02 9.72 5.34
CA CYS A 82 9.56 8.40 5.82
C CYS A 82 8.05 8.39 6.05
N GLY A 83 7.48 7.17 6.10
CA GLY A 83 6.16 6.96 6.71
C GLY A 83 6.27 6.98 8.23
N ILE A 84 5.28 7.54 8.92
CA ILE A 84 5.27 7.66 10.38
C ILE A 84 4.09 6.96 11.06
N GLY A 85 3.12 6.49 10.30
CA GLY A 85 2.01 5.74 10.88
C GLY A 85 0.95 5.32 9.88
N TRP A 86 0.21 4.29 10.26
CA TRP A 86 -0.99 3.83 9.57
C TRP A 86 -2.14 3.78 10.57
N ASP A 87 -3.25 4.41 10.18
CA ASP A 87 -4.50 4.40 10.94
C ASP A 87 -5.62 3.72 10.15
N GLN A 88 -6.63 3.20 10.84
CA GLN A 88 -7.82 2.61 10.25
C GLN A 88 -7.51 1.51 9.23
N VAL A 89 -6.51 0.69 9.50
CA VAL A 89 -6.11 -0.43 8.63
C VAL A 89 -7.22 -1.48 8.61
N ARG A 90 -7.67 -1.88 7.40
CA ARG A 90 -8.69 -2.92 7.22
C ARG A 90 -8.40 -3.78 6.00
N TRP A 91 -8.49 -5.08 6.18
CA TRP A 91 -8.58 -6.07 5.11
C TRP A 91 -10.06 -6.40 4.92
N ARG A 92 -10.63 -5.92 3.83
CA ARG A 92 -12.07 -6.01 3.56
C ARG A 92 -12.49 -7.31 2.92
N LYS A 93 -11.62 -7.87 2.09
CA LYS A 93 -11.84 -9.09 1.33
C LYS A 93 -10.58 -9.93 1.29
N PRO A 94 -10.68 -11.27 1.39
CA PRO A 94 -9.54 -12.14 1.16
C PRO A 94 -9.11 -12.04 -0.31
N LEU A 95 -7.80 -12.05 -0.54
CA LEU A 95 -7.21 -12.16 -1.87
C LEU A 95 -6.77 -13.58 -2.12
N LYS A 96 -7.04 -14.06 -3.34
CA LYS A 96 -6.74 -15.42 -3.79
C LYS A 96 -5.70 -15.42 -4.91
N PRO A 97 -5.01 -16.55 -5.14
CA PRO A 97 -4.12 -16.67 -6.30
C PRO A 97 -4.87 -16.32 -7.59
N GLY A 98 -4.25 -15.51 -8.44
CA GLY A 98 -4.82 -15.04 -9.70
C GLY A 98 -5.65 -13.76 -9.59
N ASP A 99 -5.98 -13.30 -8.38
CA ASP A 99 -6.65 -12.01 -8.20
C ASP A 99 -5.74 -10.87 -8.67
N ARG A 100 -6.37 -9.83 -9.24
CA ARG A 100 -5.68 -8.63 -9.70
C ARG A 100 -6.05 -7.46 -8.82
N VAL A 101 -5.05 -6.66 -8.48
CA VAL A 101 -5.22 -5.46 -7.65
C VAL A 101 -4.46 -4.29 -8.23
N ARG A 102 -4.92 -3.07 -7.91
CA ARG A 102 -4.25 -1.80 -8.20
C ARG A 102 -4.12 -1.01 -6.90
N ALA A 103 -3.01 -0.33 -6.71
CA ALA A 103 -2.94 0.70 -5.69
C ALA A 103 -3.68 1.95 -6.17
N TRP A 104 -4.54 2.48 -5.32
CA TRP A 104 -5.19 3.78 -5.49
C TRP A 104 -4.92 4.62 -4.25
N ALA A 105 -4.69 5.90 -4.44
CA ALA A 105 -4.47 6.80 -3.32
C ALA A 105 -5.06 8.19 -3.58
N GLU A 106 -5.42 8.86 -2.48
CA GLU A 106 -5.89 10.25 -2.47
C GLU A 106 -5.19 11.02 -1.35
N ILE A 107 -4.61 12.15 -1.68
CA ILE A 107 -4.02 13.07 -0.70
C ILE A 107 -5.16 13.81 0.01
N LEU A 108 -5.32 13.53 1.31
CA LEU A 108 -6.42 14.10 2.11
C LEU A 108 -6.03 15.39 2.81
N GLU A 109 -4.80 15.49 3.30
CA GLU A 109 -4.34 16.60 4.12
C GLU A 109 -2.86 16.88 3.93
N LYS A 110 -2.50 18.14 3.98
CA LYS A 110 -1.12 18.62 4.01
C LYS A 110 -0.98 19.61 5.16
N ARG A 111 0.08 19.46 5.95
CA ARG A 111 0.37 20.39 7.05
C ARG A 111 1.86 20.53 7.32
N PRO A 112 2.31 21.67 7.87
CA PRO A 112 3.69 21.82 8.32
C PRO A 112 4.04 20.76 9.39
N TRP A 113 5.30 20.30 9.38
CA TRP A 113 5.82 19.47 10.45
C TRP A 113 6.41 20.33 11.56
N LYS A 114 5.82 20.25 12.76
CA LYS A 114 6.18 21.16 13.86
C LYS A 114 7.63 21.05 14.35
N LYS A 115 8.27 19.90 14.12
CA LYS A 115 9.63 19.63 14.60
C LYS A 115 10.73 20.14 13.67
N ARG A 116 10.40 20.42 12.40
CA ARG A 116 11.36 20.87 11.37
C ARG A 116 10.66 21.71 10.32
N THR A 117 11.30 22.79 9.90
CA THR A 117 10.74 23.75 8.93
C THR A 117 10.88 23.29 7.47
N ASP A 118 11.86 22.42 7.21
CA ASP A 118 12.19 21.87 5.88
C ASP A 118 11.40 20.60 5.50
N ILE A 119 10.42 20.22 6.34
CA ILE A 119 9.59 19.02 6.16
C ILE A 119 8.12 19.39 6.30
N GLY A 120 7.29 18.74 5.48
CA GLY A 120 5.84 18.75 5.63
C GLY A 120 5.31 17.35 5.96
N ARG A 121 4.12 17.27 6.54
CA ARG A 121 3.37 16.04 6.79
C ARG A 121 2.20 15.96 5.81
N VAL A 122 1.98 14.78 5.25
CA VAL A 122 0.82 14.46 4.41
C VAL A 122 0.07 13.27 4.99
N THR A 123 -1.25 13.33 4.92
CA THR A 123 -2.14 12.21 5.21
C THR A 123 -2.75 11.75 3.90
N ILE A 124 -2.61 10.47 3.60
CA ILE A 124 -3.04 9.86 2.35
C ILE A 124 -3.98 8.70 2.65
N ARG A 125 -5.11 8.63 1.96
CA ARG A 125 -5.92 7.42 1.89
C ARG A 125 -5.29 6.49 0.88
N HIS A 126 -4.92 5.30 1.32
CA HIS A 126 -4.41 4.24 0.47
C HIS A 126 -5.42 3.11 0.37
N GLU A 127 -5.58 2.59 -0.83
CA GLU A 127 -6.43 1.43 -1.10
C GLU A 127 -5.72 0.48 -2.05
N LEU A 128 -5.93 -0.84 -1.86
CA LEU A 128 -5.83 -1.80 -2.95
C LEU A 128 -7.24 -2.07 -3.45
N ARG A 129 -7.46 -1.91 -4.74
CA ARG A 129 -8.74 -2.15 -5.41
C ARG A 129 -8.64 -3.37 -6.33
N ASN A 130 -9.69 -4.19 -6.32
CA ASN A 130 -9.84 -5.29 -7.28
C ASN A 130 -10.33 -4.77 -8.66
N ASP A 131 -10.49 -5.68 -9.63
CA ASP A 131 -10.98 -5.32 -10.97
C ASP A 131 -12.41 -4.77 -10.98
N ALA A 132 -13.21 -5.01 -9.93
CA ALA A 132 -14.53 -4.40 -9.76
C ALA A 132 -14.48 -2.99 -9.15
N GLY A 133 -13.29 -2.47 -8.84
CA GLY A 133 -13.11 -1.17 -8.20
C GLY A 133 -13.37 -1.16 -6.69
N GLU A 134 -13.54 -2.32 -6.07
CA GLU A 134 -13.76 -2.42 -4.63
C GLU A 134 -12.45 -2.36 -3.85
N ALA A 135 -12.41 -1.58 -2.79
CA ALA A 135 -11.28 -1.56 -1.86
C ALA A 135 -11.22 -2.87 -1.07
N VAL A 136 -10.23 -3.71 -1.35
CA VAL A 136 -10.01 -4.98 -0.64
C VAL A 136 -9.11 -4.81 0.58
N PHE A 137 -8.26 -3.81 0.57
CA PHE A 137 -7.40 -3.39 1.66
C PHE A 137 -7.31 -1.86 1.66
N HIS A 138 -7.35 -1.23 2.83
CA HIS A 138 -7.17 0.22 2.92
C HIS A 138 -6.64 0.66 4.28
N PHE A 139 -6.07 1.86 4.31
CA PHE A 139 -5.64 2.55 5.52
C PHE A 139 -5.45 4.05 5.26
N LEU A 140 -5.31 4.82 6.33
CA LEU A 140 -4.83 6.18 6.30
C LEU A 140 -3.34 6.19 6.65
N GLY A 141 -2.51 6.63 5.72
CA GLY A 141 -1.07 6.71 5.89
C GLY A 141 -0.63 8.15 6.20
N ASP A 142 0.14 8.31 7.25
CA ASP A 142 0.84 9.56 7.55
C ASP A 142 2.30 9.44 7.14
N SER A 143 2.78 10.41 6.36
CA SER A 143 4.14 10.43 5.85
C SER A 143 4.75 11.82 5.91
N LEU A 144 6.07 11.86 5.98
CA LEU A 144 6.86 13.08 5.94
C LEU A 144 7.50 13.23 4.56
N VAL A 145 7.45 14.46 4.03
CA VAL A 145 7.96 14.82 2.72
C VAL A 145 8.90 16.01 2.85
N HIS A 146 10.03 15.97 2.13
CA HIS A 146 10.91 17.12 2.04
C HIS A 146 10.22 18.31 1.37
N LYS A 147 10.42 19.49 1.91
CA LYS A 147 10.11 20.73 1.21
C LYS A 147 11.21 21.08 0.22
N ARG A 148 10.84 21.86 -0.80
CA ARG A 148 11.79 22.36 -1.78
C ARG A 148 12.86 23.18 -1.08
N PRO A 149 14.16 22.91 -1.34
CA PRO A 149 15.23 23.75 -0.80
C PRO A 149 15.06 25.21 -1.23
N VAL A 150 15.16 26.12 -0.27
CA VAL A 150 15.19 27.55 -0.60
C VAL A 150 16.55 27.83 -1.24
N ALA A 151 16.54 28.45 -2.42
CA ALA A 151 17.76 28.92 -3.06
C ALA A 151 18.49 29.89 -2.10
N ALA A 152 19.78 29.62 -1.89
CA ALA A 152 20.64 30.47 -1.08
C ALA A 152 20.86 31.82 -1.76
#